data_b54bb81f21c05c141cc0db785dbd27db
#
_entry.id   b54bb81f21c05c141cc0db785dbd27db
#
_cell.length_a   1.000
_cell.length_b   1.000
_cell.length_c   1.000
_cell.angle_alpha   90.00
_cell.angle_beta   90.00
_cell.angle_gamma   90.00
#
_symmetry.space_group_name_H-M   'P 1'
#
loop_
_entity.id
_entity.type
_entity.pdbx_description
1 polymer ?
#
loop_
_entity_poly.entity_id
_entity_poly.type
_entity_poly.pdbx_seq_one_letter_code
_entity_poly.pdbx_strand_id
1 'polypeptide(L)'
;MNFRRLVLAITGLASLSLYGCTGAPGRPAPGAIPVDPDEVSDFTALYAQNCAGCHGPDGKGGAAISLSDSVYLSLADDAILRGAATKGIPKTAMPAFAKSEGGMLTDKQIDVIVRGIRERWSKPDVLRGVNPAPYRSPETGNPSRGSGVYSTYCSSCHGPQGRGGQKASSIVDGSYLALVSDQYLRTIVIVGRPELGAPDWRGNVPGKPMSPQDVSDVTAWLVSLRPKFPGQPYPPYPNDVKPTGEIR
;
A
#
# COMPACT_ATOMS: atom_id res chain seq x y z
N MET A 1 -47.46 -40.19 25.34
CA MET A 1 -46.08 -40.22 24.87
C MET A 1 -45.24 -40.98 25.89
N ASN A 2 -44.72 -42.17 25.55
CA ASN A 2 -44.12 -43.07 26.54
C ASN A 2 -42.78 -42.52 27.03
N PHE A 3 -42.61 -42.44 28.33
CA PHE A 3 -41.41 -41.95 29.03
C PHE A 3 -40.11 -42.56 28.50
N ARG A 4 -40.09 -43.83 28.11
CA ARG A 4 -38.97 -44.53 27.48
C ARG A 4 -38.58 -43.93 26.12
N ARG A 5 -39.54 -43.44 25.33
CA ARG A 5 -39.25 -42.81 24.02
C ARG A 5 -38.67 -41.40 24.18
N LEU A 6 -39.06 -40.70 25.23
CA LEU A 6 -38.54 -39.36 25.57
C LEU A 6 -37.08 -39.44 26.05
N VAL A 7 -36.75 -40.44 26.90
CA VAL A 7 -35.40 -40.65 27.41
C VAL A 7 -34.44 -41.03 26.27
N LEU A 8 -34.88 -41.91 25.34
CA LEU A 8 -34.06 -42.27 24.16
C LEU A 8 -33.84 -41.11 23.18
N ALA A 9 -34.82 -40.20 23.04
CA ALA A 9 -34.68 -39.01 22.21
C ALA A 9 -33.73 -38.00 22.83
N ILE A 10 -33.73 -37.80 24.14
CA ILE A 10 -32.86 -36.89 24.87
C ILE A 10 -31.41 -37.39 24.87
N THR A 11 -31.19 -38.70 25.06
CA THR A 11 -29.83 -39.29 24.98
C THR A 11 -29.28 -39.28 23.58
N GLY A 12 -30.11 -39.44 22.52
CA GLY A 12 -29.68 -39.29 21.11
C GLY A 12 -29.27 -37.85 20.75
N LEU A 13 -30.01 -36.85 21.21
CA LEU A 13 -29.67 -35.44 20.98
C LEU A 13 -28.39 -35.02 21.74
N ALA A 14 -28.20 -35.50 22.97
CA ALA A 14 -27.00 -35.20 23.75
C ALA A 14 -25.74 -35.82 23.14
N SER A 15 -25.85 -36.98 22.46
CA SER A 15 -24.73 -37.63 21.79
C SER A 15 -24.30 -36.91 20.48
N LEU A 16 -25.24 -36.30 19.75
CA LEU A 16 -24.90 -35.52 18.54
C LEU A 16 -24.20 -34.21 18.87
N SER A 17 -24.43 -33.61 20.03
CA SER A 17 -23.79 -32.35 20.43
C SER A 17 -22.30 -32.50 20.76
N LEU A 18 -21.80 -33.70 21.05
CA LEU A 18 -20.40 -33.96 21.40
C LEU A 18 -19.47 -34.18 20.20
N TYR A 19 -20.01 -34.43 19.02
CA TYR A 19 -19.22 -34.65 17.81
C TYR A 19 -19.06 -33.39 16.91
N GLY A 20 -19.73 -32.30 17.26
CA GLY A 20 -19.92 -31.16 16.37
C GLY A 20 -18.71 -30.28 16.12
N CYS A 21 -17.58 -30.43 16.85
CA CYS A 21 -16.45 -29.51 16.73
C CYS A 21 -15.09 -30.14 16.39
N THR A 22 -15.03 -31.45 16.11
CA THR A 22 -13.75 -32.14 15.88
C THR A 22 -13.17 -31.90 14.49
N GLY A 23 -13.95 -31.39 13.53
CA GLY A 23 -13.52 -31.15 12.15
C GLY A 23 -13.65 -29.69 11.68
N ALA A 24 -13.72 -28.71 12.59
CA ALA A 24 -13.83 -27.31 12.20
C ALA A 24 -12.58 -26.85 11.41
N PRO A 25 -12.75 -26.19 10.23
CA PRO A 25 -11.63 -25.63 9.48
C PRO A 25 -10.81 -24.68 10.37
N GLY A 26 -9.47 -24.81 10.35
CA GLY A 26 -8.56 -23.98 11.15
C GLY A 26 -8.31 -24.47 12.58
N ARG A 27 -8.90 -25.60 13.01
CA ARG A 27 -8.57 -26.21 14.30
C ARG A 27 -7.18 -26.86 14.24
N PRO A 28 -6.27 -26.52 15.18
CA PRO A 28 -4.98 -27.20 15.27
C PRO A 28 -5.15 -28.70 15.44
N ALA A 29 -4.24 -29.50 14.89
CA ALA A 29 -4.23 -30.92 15.10
C ALA A 29 -4.12 -31.25 16.61
N PRO A 30 -4.71 -32.37 17.09
CA PRO A 30 -4.55 -32.79 18.48
C PRO A 30 -3.06 -32.90 18.84
N GLY A 31 -2.64 -32.19 19.88
CA GLY A 31 -1.24 -32.14 20.32
C GLY A 31 -0.37 -31.05 19.62
N ALA A 32 -0.91 -30.29 18.68
CA ALA A 32 -0.20 -29.13 18.13
C ALA A 32 -0.05 -28.07 19.25
N ILE A 33 1.18 -27.71 19.57
CA ILE A 33 1.47 -26.58 20.44
C ILE A 33 1.31 -25.32 19.60
N PRO A 34 0.39 -24.41 19.94
CA PRO A 34 0.26 -23.14 19.24
C PRO A 34 1.60 -22.36 19.35
N VAL A 35 2.14 -21.94 18.23
CA VAL A 35 3.30 -21.03 18.24
C VAL A 35 2.82 -19.68 18.75
N ASP A 36 3.54 -19.13 19.76
CA ASP A 36 3.27 -17.77 20.20
C ASP A 36 3.41 -16.81 19.01
N PRO A 37 2.40 -15.98 18.72
CA PRO A 37 2.49 -15.02 17.62
C PRO A 37 3.75 -14.18 17.63
N ASP A 38 4.31 -13.86 18.80
CA ASP A 38 5.54 -13.07 18.96
C ASP A 38 6.81 -13.84 18.58
N GLU A 39 6.76 -15.16 18.57
CA GLU A 39 7.88 -16.04 18.20
C GLU A 39 7.91 -16.38 16.70
N VAL A 40 6.85 -16.02 15.95
CA VAL A 40 6.87 -16.22 14.49
C VAL A 40 7.99 -15.40 13.88
N SER A 41 8.95 -16.08 13.25
CA SER A 41 10.13 -15.48 12.60
C SER A 41 10.28 -15.86 11.12
N ASP A 42 9.28 -16.50 10.55
CA ASP A 42 9.24 -16.79 9.12
C ASP A 42 8.79 -15.57 8.33
N PHE A 43 9.65 -15.10 7.42
CA PHE A 43 9.35 -13.95 6.57
C PHE A 43 8.06 -14.12 5.76
N THR A 44 7.85 -15.32 5.20
CA THR A 44 6.70 -15.55 4.31
C THR A 44 5.40 -15.42 5.07
N ALA A 45 5.33 -15.99 6.27
CA ALA A 45 4.17 -15.87 7.14
C ALA A 45 3.93 -14.41 7.57
N LEU A 46 4.98 -13.73 8.07
CA LEU A 46 4.88 -12.35 8.52
C LEU A 46 4.48 -11.40 7.40
N TYR A 47 5.09 -11.54 6.23
CA TYR A 47 4.78 -10.73 5.06
C TYR A 47 3.36 -10.97 4.55
N ALA A 48 2.95 -12.22 4.41
CA ALA A 48 1.64 -12.60 3.92
C ALA A 48 0.52 -12.05 4.81
N GLN A 49 0.70 -12.10 6.13
CA GLN A 49 -0.30 -11.68 7.10
C GLN A 49 -0.42 -10.17 7.24
N ASN A 50 0.70 -9.43 7.10
CA ASN A 50 0.75 -8.03 7.46
C ASN A 50 0.96 -7.06 6.28
N CYS A 51 1.57 -7.50 5.19
CA CYS A 51 2.04 -6.63 4.11
C CYS A 51 1.38 -6.94 2.76
N ALA A 52 1.16 -8.22 2.46
CA ALA A 52 0.74 -8.69 1.13
C ALA A 52 -0.62 -8.12 0.69
N GLY A 53 -1.54 -7.85 1.60
CA GLY A 53 -2.86 -7.30 1.29
C GLY A 53 -2.80 -5.97 0.54
N CYS A 54 -1.82 -5.12 0.88
CA CYS A 54 -1.62 -3.82 0.24
C CYS A 54 -0.50 -3.81 -0.80
N HIS A 55 0.61 -4.55 -0.54
CA HIS A 55 1.79 -4.53 -1.38
C HIS A 55 1.85 -5.68 -2.40
N GLY A 56 0.87 -6.60 -2.36
CA GLY A 56 0.83 -7.82 -3.18
C GLY A 56 1.66 -8.96 -2.60
N PRO A 57 1.31 -10.23 -2.93
CA PRO A 57 1.94 -11.42 -2.34
C PRO A 57 3.44 -11.54 -2.63
N ASP A 58 3.87 -11.06 -3.81
CA ASP A 58 5.27 -11.05 -4.23
C ASP A 58 5.90 -9.64 -4.15
N GLY A 59 5.38 -8.78 -3.29
CA GLY A 59 5.84 -7.41 -3.13
C GLY A 59 5.43 -6.48 -4.28
N LYS A 60 4.51 -6.87 -5.14
CA LYS A 60 4.06 -6.10 -6.32
C LYS A 60 2.60 -6.39 -6.66
N GLY A 61 2.01 -5.54 -7.49
CA GLY A 61 0.64 -5.74 -7.98
C GLY A 61 -0.46 -5.36 -6.99
N GLY A 62 -0.13 -4.86 -5.81
CA GLY A 62 -1.07 -4.31 -4.85
C GLY A 62 -1.37 -2.82 -5.09
N ALA A 63 -2.24 -2.25 -4.27
CA ALA A 63 -2.59 -0.82 -4.33
C ALA A 63 -1.43 0.08 -3.86
N ALA A 64 -0.59 -0.41 -2.94
CA ALA A 64 0.56 0.31 -2.41
C ALA A 64 1.80 0.19 -3.33
N ILE A 65 2.87 0.91 -2.97
CA ILE A 65 4.15 0.84 -3.70
C ILE A 65 4.66 -0.59 -3.77
N SER A 66 5.27 -0.95 -4.90
CA SER A 66 5.91 -2.25 -5.08
C SER A 66 7.15 -2.36 -4.19
N LEU A 67 7.10 -3.22 -3.17
CA LEU A 67 8.24 -3.53 -2.30
C LEU A 67 9.28 -4.42 -2.97
N SER A 68 8.94 -5.05 -4.12
CA SER A 68 9.88 -5.82 -4.93
C SER A 68 10.51 -5.00 -6.06
N ASP A 69 10.22 -3.70 -6.15
CA ASP A 69 10.88 -2.83 -7.10
C ASP A 69 12.31 -2.53 -6.66
N SER A 70 13.27 -2.92 -7.49
CA SER A 70 14.70 -2.82 -7.15
C SER A 70 15.21 -1.37 -7.19
N VAL A 71 14.58 -0.48 -7.96
CA VAL A 71 14.89 0.95 -7.95
C VAL A 71 14.44 1.57 -6.63
N TYR A 72 13.20 1.25 -6.19
CA TYR A 72 12.73 1.66 -4.87
C TYR A 72 13.66 1.20 -3.75
N LEU A 73 14.02 -0.08 -3.76
CA LEU A 73 14.89 -0.65 -2.73
C LEU A 73 16.32 -0.10 -2.76
N SER A 74 16.78 0.43 -3.88
CA SER A 74 18.08 1.11 -3.97
C SER A 74 18.05 2.55 -3.45
N LEU A 75 16.87 3.16 -3.38
CA LEU A 75 16.68 4.53 -2.88
C LEU A 75 16.29 4.56 -1.40
N ALA A 76 15.44 3.63 -0.98
CA ALA A 76 14.97 3.51 0.40
C ALA A 76 15.93 2.59 1.18
N ASP A 77 16.68 3.12 2.13
CA ASP A 77 17.52 2.33 3.02
C ASP A 77 16.71 1.52 4.05
N ASP A 78 17.39 0.70 4.85
CA ASP A 78 16.73 -0.13 5.86
C ASP A 78 16.06 0.70 6.95
N ALA A 79 16.61 1.86 7.27
CA ALA A 79 16.01 2.75 8.26
C ALA A 79 14.67 3.32 7.76
N ILE A 80 14.56 3.64 6.47
CA ILE A 80 13.32 4.07 5.82
C ILE A 80 12.28 2.94 5.84
N LEU A 81 12.66 1.72 5.42
CA LEU A 81 11.76 0.57 5.41
C LEU A 81 11.29 0.22 6.83
N ARG A 82 12.23 0.16 7.77
CA ARG A 82 11.94 -0.10 9.17
C ARG A 82 11.02 0.97 9.77
N GLY A 83 11.33 2.25 9.53
CA GLY A 83 10.53 3.37 10.02
C GLY A 83 9.08 3.33 9.49
N ALA A 84 8.89 3.01 8.21
CA ALA A 84 7.57 2.86 7.62
C ALA A 84 6.78 1.67 8.21
N ALA A 85 7.43 0.53 8.45
CA ALA A 85 6.79 -0.62 9.08
C ALA A 85 6.50 -0.36 10.57
N THR A 86 7.42 0.29 11.30
CA THR A 86 7.26 0.56 12.73
C THR A 86 6.14 1.56 12.98
N LYS A 87 6.22 2.75 12.36
CA LYS A 87 5.39 3.92 12.69
C LYS A 87 4.22 4.14 11.73
N GLY A 88 4.16 3.35 10.65
CA GLY A 88 3.27 3.67 9.55
C GLY A 88 3.65 4.99 8.85
N ILE A 89 2.76 5.46 7.99
CA ILE A 89 2.94 6.75 7.28
C ILE A 89 1.72 7.62 7.60
N PRO A 90 1.88 8.70 8.38
CA PRO A 90 0.77 9.55 8.79
C PRO A 90 -0.06 10.06 7.60
N LYS A 91 -1.37 10.10 7.78
CA LYS A 91 -2.36 10.54 6.78
C LYS A 91 -2.37 9.69 5.49
N THR A 92 -1.97 8.43 5.59
CA THR A 92 -2.09 7.45 4.51
C THR A 92 -2.72 6.16 5.03
N ALA A 93 -2.99 5.21 4.12
CA ALA A 93 -3.51 3.90 4.48
C ALA A 93 -2.45 2.95 5.08
N MET A 94 -1.18 3.35 5.20
CA MET A 94 -0.12 2.54 5.80
C MET A 94 -0.14 2.69 7.33
N PRO A 95 -0.66 1.69 8.08
CA PRO A 95 -0.72 1.77 9.54
C PRO A 95 0.63 1.49 10.19
N ALA A 96 0.75 1.81 11.47
CA ALA A 96 1.86 1.34 12.30
C ALA A 96 1.69 -0.14 12.63
N PHE A 97 2.77 -0.93 12.49
CA PHE A 97 2.76 -2.35 12.81
C PHE A 97 3.46 -2.69 14.14
N ALA A 98 4.35 -1.81 14.64
CA ALA A 98 5.07 -2.09 15.89
C ALA A 98 4.15 -2.06 17.10
N LYS A 99 4.35 -2.96 18.06
CA LYS A 99 3.66 -2.96 19.35
C LYS A 99 3.81 -1.64 20.12
N SER A 100 4.98 -1.01 20.02
CA SER A 100 5.26 0.30 20.62
C SER A 100 4.40 1.44 20.06
N GLU A 101 3.86 1.26 18.86
CA GLU A 101 3.02 2.24 18.16
C GLU A 101 1.55 1.77 18.06
N GLY A 102 1.15 0.77 18.83
CA GLY A 102 -0.20 0.22 18.84
C GLY A 102 -0.48 -0.86 17.81
N GLY A 103 0.52 -1.32 17.06
CA GLY A 103 0.42 -2.46 16.14
C GLY A 103 0.57 -3.81 16.83
N MET A 104 0.81 -4.86 16.06
CA MET A 104 0.88 -6.24 16.56
C MET A 104 2.27 -6.88 16.45
N LEU A 105 3.21 -6.28 15.73
CA LEU A 105 4.51 -6.86 15.49
C LEU A 105 5.54 -6.44 16.54
N THR A 106 6.38 -7.39 16.95
CA THR A 106 7.57 -7.09 17.72
C THR A 106 8.64 -6.44 16.83
N ASP A 107 9.61 -5.74 17.45
CA ASP A 107 10.75 -5.17 16.73
C ASP A 107 11.54 -6.24 15.95
N LYS A 108 11.70 -7.44 16.54
CA LYS A 108 12.35 -8.58 15.88
C LYS A 108 11.62 -9.01 14.61
N GLN A 109 10.30 -9.03 14.64
CA GLN A 109 9.48 -9.38 13.46
C GLN A 109 9.59 -8.32 12.36
N ILE A 110 9.63 -7.04 12.72
CA ILE A 110 9.88 -5.96 11.77
C ILE A 110 11.27 -6.11 11.14
N ASP A 111 12.29 -6.47 11.91
CA ASP A 111 13.64 -6.76 11.38
C ASP A 111 13.64 -7.94 10.42
N VAL A 112 12.89 -9.00 10.72
CA VAL A 112 12.72 -10.15 9.80
C VAL A 112 12.08 -9.70 8.49
N ILE A 113 11.04 -8.85 8.56
CA ILE A 113 10.37 -8.33 7.35
C ILE A 113 11.32 -7.48 6.52
N VAL A 114 12.02 -6.52 7.11
CA VAL A 114 12.96 -5.64 6.38
C VAL A 114 14.08 -6.44 5.73
N ARG A 115 14.71 -7.34 6.48
CA ARG A 115 15.76 -8.22 5.96
C ARG A 115 15.24 -9.12 4.84
N GLY A 116 14.08 -9.75 5.00
CA GLY A 116 13.50 -10.62 4.00
C GLY A 116 13.10 -9.88 2.71
N ILE A 117 12.66 -8.62 2.78
CA ILE A 117 12.45 -7.75 1.63
C ILE A 117 13.77 -7.54 0.89
N ARG A 118 14.86 -7.23 1.61
CA ARG A 118 16.19 -7.03 1.02
C ARG A 118 16.73 -8.27 0.34
N GLU A 119 16.76 -9.38 1.06
CA GLU A 119 17.30 -10.64 0.59
C GLU A 119 16.58 -11.15 -0.67
N ARG A 120 15.27 -10.97 -0.74
CA ARG A 120 14.46 -11.50 -1.85
C ARG A 120 14.43 -10.59 -3.07
N TRP A 121 14.44 -9.27 -2.89
CA TRP A 121 14.05 -8.35 -3.97
C TRP A 121 15.08 -7.27 -4.30
N SER A 122 16.08 -7.03 -3.46
CA SER A 122 17.12 -6.05 -3.79
C SER A 122 18.01 -6.53 -4.95
N LYS A 123 18.33 -5.59 -5.82
CA LYS A 123 19.33 -5.76 -6.88
C LYS A 123 20.35 -4.64 -6.75
N PRO A 124 21.56 -4.92 -6.26
CA PRO A 124 22.53 -3.87 -5.88
C PRO A 124 22.96 -2.98 -7.04
N ASP A 125 22.93 -3.49 -8.27
CA ASP A 125 23.50 -2.80 -9.44
C ASP A 125 22.47 -2.07 -10.33
N VAL A 126 21.21 -2.01 -9.91
CA VAL A 126 20.13 -1.44 -10.74
C VAL A 126 20.33 0.04 -11.06
N LEU A 127 21.08 0.77 -10.23
CA LEU A 127 21.41 2.19 -10.41
C LEU A 127 22.88 2.41 -10.78
N ARG A 128 23.62 1.36 -11.17
CA ARG A 128 25.02 1.52 -11.57
C ARG A 128 25.15 2.48 -12.77
N GLY A 129 25.98 3.50 -12.63
CA GLY A 129 26.23 4.48 -13.70
C GLY A 129 25.14 5.51 -13.92
N VAL A 130 24.10 5.54 -13.07
CA VAL A 130 23.05 6.56 -13.11
C VAL A 130 22.93 7.27 -11.75
N ASN A 131 22.53 8.55 -11.79
CA ASN A 131 22.33 9.36 -10.60
C ASN A 131 20.83 9.72 -10.50
N PRO A 132 20.03 8.94 -9.75
CA PRO A 132 18.60 9.21 -9.58
C PRO A 132 18.39 10.44 -8.69
N ALA A 133 17.17 10.98 -8.74
CA ALA A 133 16.75 11.91 -7.71
C ALA A 133 16.78 11.21 -6.33
N PRO A 134 17.25 11.87 -5.28
CA PRO A 134 17.34 11.28 -3.94
C PRO A 134 15.94 10.97 -3.41
N TYR A 135 15.83 9.95 -2.53
CA TYR A 135 14.55 9.54 -1.93
C TYR A 135 13.82 10.74 -1.31
N ARG A 136 14.48 11.50 -0.47
CA ARG A 136 13.96 12.78 0.06
C ARG A 136 14.46 13.93 -0.79
N SER A 137 13.56 14.88 -1.08
CA SER A 137 14.00 16.09 -1.80
C SER A 137 14.79 17.01 -0.87
N PRO A 138 16.00 17.42 -1.23
CA PRO A 138 16.70 18.50 -0.54
C PRO A 138 16.15 19.87 -0.94
N GLU A 139 15.37 19.94 -2.04
CA GLU A 139 14.92 21.19 -2.66
C GLU A 139 13.39 21.27 -2.72
N THR A 140 12.88 22.49 -2.63
CA THR A 140 11.46 22.77 -2.83
C THR A 140 11.15 22.75 -4.33
N GLY A 141 10.13 21.99 -4.73
CA GLY A 141 9.63 21.98 -6.11
C GLY A 141 8.77 23.22 -6.41
N ASN A 142 8.71 23.57 -7.69
CA ASN A 142 7.89 24.66 -8.20
C ASN A 142 6.66 24.13 -8.95
N PRO A 143 5.42 24.31 -8.43
CA PRO A 143 4.21 23.77 -9.07
C PRO A 143 3.96 24.33 -10.48
N SER A 144 4.33 25.58 -10.74
CA SER A 144 4.14 26.19 -12.07
C SER A 144 5.04 25.54 -13.12
N ARG A 145 6.30 25.27 -12.79
CA ARG A 145 7.18 24.47 -13.67
C ARG A 145 6.71 23.03 -13.78
N GLY A 146 6.21 22.47 -12.68
CA GLY A 146 5.75 21.08 -12.59
C GLY A 146 4.63 20.75 -13.58
N SER A 147 3.76 21.69 -13.94
CA SER A 147 2.74 21.46 -14.96
C SER A 147 3.37 21.23 -16.36
N GLY A 148 4.46 21.94 -16.69
CA GLY A 148 5.22 21.73 -17.91
C GLY A 148 5.97 20.40 -17.92
N VAL A 149 6.58 20.04 -16.79
CA VAL A 149 7.19 18.72 -16.58
C VAL A 149 6.17 17.61 -16.78
N TYR A 150 5.00 17.74 -16.15
CA TYR A 150 3.88 16.79 -16.34
C TYR A 150 3.51 16.64 -17.82
N SER A 151 3.33 17.74 -18.52
CA SER A 151 3.00 17.74 -19.95
C SER A 151 4.04 17.00 -20.79
N THR A 152 5.30 17.12 -20.44
CA THR A 152 6.41 16.48 -21.17
C THR A 152 6.50 14.99 -20.90
N TYR A 153 6.39 14.56 -19.62
CA TYR A 153 6.77 13.19 -19.22
C TYR A 153 5.58 12.29 -18.91
N CYS A 154 4.40 12.83 -18.60
CA CYS A 154 3.32 12.04 -18.01
C CYS A 154 2.03 12.06 -18.84
N SER A 155 1.77 13.15 -19.60
CA SER A 155 0.50 13.41 -20.26
C SER A 155 0.14 12.38 -21.33
N SER A 156 1.14 11.77 -21.99
CA SER A 156 0.96 10.74 -23.02
C SER A 156 0.22 9.48 -22.52
N CYS A 157 0.32 9.20 -21.21
CA CYS A 157 -0.37 8.08 -20.57
C CYS A 157 -1.55 8.56 -19.71
N HIS A 158 -1.32 9.56 -18.85
CA HIS A 158 -2.31 10.04 -17.87
C HIS A 158 -3.25 11.13 -18.41
N GLY A 159 -3.18 11.43 -19.70
CA GLY A 159 -4.05 12.39 -20.37
C GLY A 159 -3.77 13.85 -20.00
N PRO A 160 -4.51 14.79 -20.58
CA PRO A 160 -4.36 16.21 -20.30
C PRO A 160 -4.59 16.51 -18.81
N GLN A 161 -3.69 17.29 -18.21
CA GLN A 161 -3.80 17.72 -16.81
C GLN A 161 -3.95 16.56 -15.79
N GLY A 162 -3.56 15.33 -16.13
CA GLY A 162 -3.59 14.19 -15.19
C GLY A 162 -4.96 13.56 -14.98
N ARG A 163 -5.96 13.92 -15.77
CA ARG A 163 -7.35 13.47 -15.60
C ARG A 163 -7.63 12.05 -16.09
N GLY A 164 -6.62 11.38 -16.58
CA GLY A 164 -6.72 10.06 -17.16
C GLY A 164 -6.77 10.08 -18.68
N GLY A 165 -6.43 8.96 -19.26
CA GLY A 165 -6.41 8.71 -20.70
C GLY A 165 -6.73 7.25 -21.02
N GLN A 166 -6.53 6.84 -22.26
CA GLN A 166 -6.75 5.45 -22.66
C GLN A 166 -5.74 4.47 -22.05
N LYS A 167 -4.53 4.94 -21.69
CA LYS A 167 -3.42 4.10 -21.21
C LYS A 167 -3.36 4.01 -19.70
N ALA A 168 -3.76 5.07 -18.98
CA ALA A 168 -3.67 5.13 -17.55
C ALA A 168 -4.79 6.00 -16.95
N SER A 169 -5.18 5.69 -15.72
CA SER A 169 -6.20 6.42 -14.98
C SER A 169 -5.72 7.81 -14.52
N SER A 170 -6.68 8.58 -13.98
CA SER A 170 -6.40 9.87 -13.36
C SER A 170 -5.40 9.74 -12.21
N ILE A 171 -4.43 10.66 -12.15
CA ILE A 171 -3.50 10.82 -11.03
C ILE A 171 -3.77 12.09 -10.23
N VAL A 172 -4.82 12.82 -10.60
CA VAL A 172 -5.27 14.04 -9.92
C VAL A 172 -6.64 13.87 -9.28
N ASP A 173 -7.14 12.64 -9.20
CA ASP A 173 -8.36 12.36 -8.44
C ASP A 173 -8.19 12.77 -6.99
N GLY A 174 -9.19 13.48 -6.46
CA GLY A 174 -9.12 14.05 -5.11
C GLY A 174 -9.03 12.98 -4.02
N SER A 175 -9.71 11.84 -4.20
CA SER A 175 -9.65 10.73 -3.24
C SER A 175 -8.28 10.06 -3.26
N TYR A 176 -7.72 9.86 -4.45
CA TYR A 176 -6.36 9.34 -4.59
C TYR A 176 -5.34 10.26 -3.92
N LEU A 177 -5.36 11.56 -4.24
CA LEU A 177 -4.41 12.52 -3.67
C LEU A 177 -4.55 12.66 -2.15
N ALA A 178 -5.74 12.40 -1.60
CA ALA A 178 -5.98 12.41 -0.16
C ALA A 178 -5.36 11.22 0.57
N LEU A 179 -5.22 10.07 -0.11
CA LEU A 179 -4.74 8.81 0.49
C LEU A 179 -3.23 8.63 0.40
N VAL A 180 -2.53 9.48 -0.36
CA VAL A 180 -1.09 9.37 -0.59
C VAL A 180 -0.33 10.56 -0.02
N SER A 181 0.87 10.31 0.51
CA SER A 181 1.76 11.37 1.00
C SER A 181 2.54 12.04 -0.14
N ASP A 182 3.11 13.22 0.13
CA ASP A 182 4.00 13.91 -0.82
C ASP A 182 5.22 13.03 -1.14
N GLN A 183 5.74 12.35 -0.12
CA GLN A 183 6.85 11.40 -0.29
C GLN A 183 6.45 10.22 -1.17
N TYR A 184 5.22 9.70 -1.05
CA TYR A 184 4.73 8.64 -1.94
C TYR A 184 4.68 9.13 -3.40
N LEU A 185 4.10 10.30 -3.65
CA LEU A 185 4.03 10.89 -4.98
C LEU A 185 5.42 11.04 -5.59
N ARG A 186 6.39 11.59 -4.82
CA ARG A 186 7.78 11.69 -5.25
C ARG A 186 8.37 10.33 -5.58
N THR A 187 8.17 9.36 -4.72
CA THR A 187 8.71 8.01 -4.90
C THR A 187 8.16 7.37 -6.17
N ILE A 188 6.85 7.45 -6.42
CA ILE A 188 6.24 6.90 -7.63
C ILE A 188 6.74 7.60 -8.89
N VAL A 189 6.98 8.90 -8.86
CA VAL A 189 7.56 9.62 -10.00
C VAL A 189 8.97 9.10 -10.32
N ILE A 190 9.75 8.75 -9.30
CA ILE A 190 11.11 8.22 -9.51
C ILE A 190 11.06 6.75 -9.97
N VAL A 191 10.34 5.88 -9.26
CA VAL A 191 10.43 4.43 -9.48
C VAL A 191 9.44 3.91 -10.52
N GLY A 192 8.39 4.67 -10.81
CA GLY A 192 7.29 4.20 -11.66
C GLY A 192 6.46 3.09 -11.01
N ARG A 193 5.77 2.37 -11.85
CA ARG A 193 5.06 1.11 -11.59
C ARG A 193 5.28 0.18 -12.78
N PRO A 194 6.50 -0.35 -12.97
CA PRO A 194 6.84 -1.13 -14.17
C PRO A 194 5.94 -2.33 -14.37
N GLU A 195 5.45 -2.92 -13.29
CA GLU A 195 4.50 -4.04 -13.30
C GLU A 195 3.11 -3.65 -13.84
N LEU A 196 2.81 -2.35 -13.90
CA LEU A 196 1.58 -1.79 -14.48
C LEU A 196 1.86 -1.04 -15.79
N GLY A 197 3.09 -1.08 -16.32
CA GLY A 197 3.49 -0.41 -17.55
C GLY A 197 3.92 1.05 -17.39
N ALA A 198 4.02 1.58 -16.17
CA ALA A 198 4.56 2.91 -15.90
C ALA A 198 6.09 2.81 -15.66
N PRO A 199 6.94 3.35 -16.55
CA PRO A 199 8.40 3.27 -16.40
C PRO A 199 8.89 4.12 -15.23
N ASP A 200 10.13 3.89 -14.81
CA ASP A 200 10.82 4.80 -13.90
C ASP A 200 11.17 6.13 -14.57
N TRP A 201 11.78 7.06 -13.83
CA TRP A 201 12.13 8.40 -14.30
C TRP A 201 12.97 8.45 -15.59
N ARG A 202 13.61 7.32 -15.97
CA ARG A 202 14.45 7.20 -17.18
C ARG A 202 13.65 6.95 -18.44
N GLY A 203 12.50 6.28 -18.31
CA GLY A 203 11.76 5.70 -19.43
C GLY A 203 10.56 6.50 -19.92
N ASN A 204 10.17 7.58 -19.23
CA ASN A 204 8.98 8.36 -19.59
C ASN A 204 9.11 9.04 -20.98
N VAL A 205 10.29 9.52 -21.31
CA VAL A 205 10.64 10.05 -22.64
C VAL A 205 11.97 9.42 -23.07
N PRO A 206 12.03 8.70 -24.20
CA PRO A 206 13.23 8.04 -24.66
C PRO A 206 14.42 9.02 -24.77
N GLY A 207 15.55 8.66 -24.17
CA GLY A 207 16.78 9.48 -24.20
C GLY A 207 16.76 10.76 -23.36
N LYS A 208 15.67 11.03 -22.65
CA LYS A 208 15.53 12.23 -21.81
C LYS A 208 15.02 11.84 -20.41
N PRO A 209 15.89 11.35 -19.53
CA PRO A 209 15.50 11.09 -18.14
C PRO A 209 15.11 12.38 -17.42
N MET A 210 14.21 12.27 -16.44
CA MET A 210 13.84 13.39 -15.58
C MET A 210 15.04 13.76 -14.68
N SER A 211 15.33 15.05 -14.57
CA SER A 211 16.29 15.56 -13.59
C SER A 211 15.71 15.50 -12.16
N PRO A 212 16.55 15.57 -11.11
CA PRO A 212 16.08 15.70 -9.74
C PRO A 212 15.13 16.89 -9.52
N GLN A 213 15.34 17.99 -10.25
CA GLN A 213 14.47 19.16 -10.18
C GLN A 213 13.12 18.91 -10.87
N ASP A 214 13.11 18.22 -12.03
CA ASP A 214 11.83 17.82 -12.68
C ASP A 214 10.99 16.97 -11.75
N VAL A 215 11.60 16.00 -11.06
CA VAL A 215 10.91 15.17 -10.06
C VAL A 215 10.33 16.02 -8.95
N SER A 216 11.08 16.99 -8.43
CA SER A 216 10.61 17.87 -7.34
C SER A 216 9.48 18.78 -7.82
N ASP A 217 9.59 19.34 -9.03
CA ASP A 217 8.61 20.25 -9.60
C ASP A 217 7.28 19.56 -9.91
N VAL A 218 7.31 18.38 -10.57
CA VAL A 218 6.08 17.64 -10.87
C VAL A 218 5.41 17.10 -9.60
N THR A 219 6.21 16.71 -8.61
CA THR A 219 5.66 16.33 -7.29
C THR A 219 4.94 17.51 -6.65
N ALA A 220 5.55 18.68 -6.65
CA ALA A 220 4.94 19.90 -6.10
C ALA A 220 3.65 20.28 -6.86
N TRP A 221 3.62 20.10 -8.17
CA TRP A 221 2.42 20.31 -8.96
C TRP A 221 1.30 19.34 -8.55
N LEU A 222 1.57 18.03 -8.44
CA LEU A 222 0.59 17.05 -7.97
C LEU A 222 0.07 17.39 -6.56
N VAL A 223 0.96 17.75 -5.65
CA VAL A 223 0.60 18.16 -4.27
C VAL A 223 -0.31 19.40 -4.29
N SER A 224 -0.05 20.37 -5.17
CA SER A 224 -0.85 21.59 -5.29
C SER A 224 -2.30 21.33 -5.75
N LEU A 225 -2.54 20.19 -6.38
CA LEU A 225 -3.88 19.77 -6.82
C LEU A 225 -4.67 19.02 -5.75
N ARG A 226 -4.05 18.73 -4.59
CA ARG A 226 -4.72 18.04 -3.48
C ARG A 226 -5.85 18.87 -2.94
N PRO A 227 -7.10 18.38 -2.88
CA PRO A 227 -8.21 19.13 -2.34
C PRO A 227 -8.04 19.31 -0.83
N LYS A 228 -8.41 20.49 -0.35
CA LYS A 228 -8.41 20.82 1.09
C LYS A 228 -9.31 19.87 1.88
N PHE A 229 -10.42 19.49 1.28
CA PHE A 229 -11.41 18.57 1.82
C PHE A 229 -11.66 17.46 0.77
N PRO A 230 -11.05 16.28 0.96
CA PRO A 230 -11.28 15.15 0.07
C PRO A 230 -12.75 14.76 0.02
N GLY A 231 -13.25 14.44 -1.18
CA GLY A 231 -14.65 14.10 -1.38
C GLY A 231 -15.59 15.29 -1.52
N GLN A 232 -15.07 16.53 -1.57
CA GLN A 232 -15.84 17.72 -1.86
C GLN A 232 -15.36 18.41 -3.15
N PRO A 233 -16.25 19.04 -3.93
CA PRO A 233 -17.71 18.93 -3.78
C PRO A 233 -18.20 17.54 -4.17
N TYR A 234 -19.20 17.05 -3.46
CA TYR A 234 -19.95 15.89 -3.96
C TYR A 234 -20.51 16.22 -5.34
N PRO A 235 -20.53 15.30 -6.29
CA PRO A 235 -21.25 15.53 -7.54
C PRO A 235 -22.67 15.95 -7.18
N PRO A 236 -23.23 16.98 -7.86
CA PRO A 236 -24.60 17.39 -7.57
C PRO A 236 -25.50 16.17 -7.75
N TYR A 237 -26.37 15.93 -6.77
CA TYR A 237 -27.36 14.87 -6.90
C TYR A 237 -28.19 15.18 -8.15
N PRO A 238 -28.52 14.14 -8.98
CA PRO A 238 -29.23 14.35 -10.24
C PRO A 238 -30.55 15.13 -10.14
N ASN A 239 -31.06 15.39 -8.94
CA ASN A 239 -32.37 15.95 -8.68
C ASN A 239 -32.37 17.16 -7.73
N ASP A 240 -31.29 17.93 -7.61
CA ASP A 240 -31.25 19.17 -6.78
C ASP A 240 -31.88 19.06 -5.37
N VAL A 241 -31.91 17.86 -4.81
CA VAL A 241 -32.40 17.66 -3.45
C VAL A 241 -31.30 18.10 -2.49
N LYS A 242 -31.34 19.36 -2.09
CA LYS A 242 -30.60 19.81 -0.92
C LYS A 242 -30.95 18.88 0.25
N PRO A 243 -29.97 18.34 0.98
CA PRO A 243 -30.25 17.67 2.23
C PRO A 243 -30.93 18.71 3.15
N THR A 244 -32.21 18.67 3.26
CA THR A 244 -32.90 19.37 4.35
C THR A 244 -32.47 18.61 5.61
N GLY A 245 -31.69 19.29 6.45
CA GLY A 245 -31.17 18.74 7.70
C GLY A 245 -32.29 18.49 8.74
N GLU A 246 -33.10 17.49 8.48
CA GLU A 246 -34.00 16.92 9.48
C GLU A 246 -33.73 15.42 9.54
N ILE A 247 -32.82 15.06 10.47
CA ILE A 247 -32.76 13.70 11.00
C ILE A 247 -33.98 13.57 11.95
N ARG A 248 -34.97 12.79 11.56
CA ARG A 248 -35.99 12.28 12.48
C ARG A 248 -35.52 10.97 13.06
#